data_feeb47c81376158e73e3dd9b2473e1ca
#
_entry.id   feeb47c81376158e73e3dd9b2473e1ca
#
_cell.length_a   1.000
_cell.length_b   1.000
_cell.length_c   1.000
_cell.angle_alpha   90.00
_cell.angle_beta   90.00
_cell.angle_gamma   90.00
#
_symmetry.space_group_name_H-M   'P 1'
#
loop_
_entity.id
_entity.type
_entity.pdbx_description
1 polymer ?
#
loop_
_entity_poly.entity_id
_entity_poly.type
_entity_poly.pdbx_seq_one_letter_code
_entity_poly.pdbx_strand_id
1 'polypeptide(L)'
;MNKETSKTVLVPIDGSQNALRALDYLGLIFGSKYKLKVILFYLLPSLPPILIEESKKIDKIARKLTELEKKNSTMAQLILSEGKKRLLDKGFKEQAVETVFQKREVGIARDICNWSENMRADAIIISTRGLSRLKTFFMGETANKVLEFNRSCPVWMVKGAVRRKNVLLAIDNSQNAMRAVDYAGFILPGTEAHVTIFHSKRDLKRFMPNGLLEEFPEFQKFWKHKAGEMVAPYLKKAKEILIKAGLKEDQVSIKLVDGSESAGIDILKEVENSDAGTIFLGKRGCSDVKDYSMGSVAKKVLYQASDMTVCIVP
;
A
#
# COMPACT_ATOMS: atom_id res chain seq x y z
N MET A 1 17.98 24.40 -10.83
CA MET A 1 17.56 24.09 -9.44
C MET A 1 16.27 23.31 -9.51
N ASN A 2 16.33 21.99 -9.44
CA ASN A 2 15.12 21.17 -9.30
C ASN A 2 14.48 21.51 -7.95
N LYS A 3 13.29 22.10 -7.94
CA LYS A 3 12.43 22.12 -6.75
C LYS A 3 12.17 20.67 -6.40
N GLU A 4 12.88 20.17 -5.36
CA GLU A 4 12.49 18.89 -4.75
C GLU A 4 11.05 19.03 -4.26
N THR A 5 10.15 18.49 -5.02
CA THR A 5 8.73 18.41 -4.65
C THR A 5 8.61 17.57 -3.39
N SER A 6 8.16 18.18 -2.31
CA SER A 6 7.88 17.46 -1.07
C SER A 6 6.79 16.43 -1.33
N LYS A 7 7.10 15.16 -1.13
CA LYS A 7 6.13 14.05 -1.27
C LYS A 7 5.10 14.15 -0.14
N THR A 8 3.84 13.93 -0.44
CA THR A 8 2.74 14.07 0.51
C THR A 8 1.96 12.76 0.63
N VAL A 9 1.83 12.25 1.85
CA VAL A 9 1.07 11.03 2.11
C VAL A 9 -0.10 11.30 3.06
N LEU A 10 -1.24 10.70 2.75
CA LEU A 10 -2.44 10.73 3.58
C LEU A 10 -2.48 9.49 4.48
N VAL A 11 -2.63 9.69 5.78
CA VAL A 11 -2.70 8.60 6.77
C VAL A 11 -4.01 8.73 7.54
N PRO A 12 -5.06 7.98 7.15
CA PRO A 12 -6.27 7.92 7.93
C PRO A 12 -6.03 7.20 9.25
N ILE A 13 -6.43 7.82 10.35
CA ILE A 13 -6.34 7.24 11.70
C ILE A 13 -7.71 7.31 12.40
N ASP A 14 -7.98 6.32 13.24
CA ASP A 14 -9.25 6.19 13.98
C ASP A 14 -9.03 6.07 15.50
N GLY A 15 -7.81 6.30 15.96
CA GLY A 15 -7.41 6.14 17.36
C GLY A 15 -7.17 4.69 17.80
N SER A 16 -7.34 3.72 16.91
CA SER A 16 -7.02 2.32 17.25
C SER A 16 -5.52 2.06 17.26
N GLN A 17 -5.09 1.09 18.06
CA GLN A 17 -3.69 0.62 18.06
C GLN A 17 -3.24 0.12 16.67
N ASN A 18 -4.16 -0.38 15.86
CA ASN A 18 -3.85 -0.78 14.50
C ASN A 18 -3.52 0.43 13.62
N ALA A 19 -4.28 1.52 13.73
CA ALA A 19 -4.00 2.74 12.95
C ALA A 19 -2.60 3.32 13.26
N LEU A 20 -2.15 3.21 14.51
CA LEU A 20 -0.81 3.66 14.92
C LEU A 20 0.33 2.87 14.24
N ARG A 21 0.11 1.63 13.78
CA ARG A 21 1.11 0.84 13.05
C ARG A 21 1.52 1.48 11.73
N ALA A 22 0.62 2.20 11.07
CA ALA A 22 0.95 2.96 9.86
C ALA A 22 1.99 4.05 10.16
N LEU A 23 1.90 4.68 11.34
CA LEU A 23 2.85 5.70 11.76
C LEU A 23 4.21 5.09 12.14
N ASP A 24 4.19 3.92 12.79
CA ASP A 24 5.43 3.17 13.08
C ASP A 24 6.15 2.77 11.81
N TYR A 25 5.40 2.31 10.81
CA TYR A 25 5.93 1.94 9.51
C TYR A 25 6.53 3.15 8.77
N LEU A 26 5.87 4.31 8.81
CA LEU A 26 6.42 5.54 8.23
C LEU A 26 7.77 5.91 8.86
N GLY A 27 7.88 5.82 10.18
CA GLY A 27 9.14 6.05 10.90
C GLY A 27 10.23 5.04 10.52
N LEU A 28 9.85 3.78 10.27
CA LEU A 28 10.77 2.72 9.88
C LEU A 28 11.39 2.96 8.49
N ILE A 29 10.56 3.29 7.50
CA ILE A 29 10.97 3.40 6.08
C ILE A 29 11.61 4.76 5.79
N PHE A 30 10.99 5.86 6.24
CA PHE A 30 11.39 7.19 5.82
C PHE A 30 12.35 7.88 6.79
N GLY A 31 12.26 7.56 8.09
CA GLY A 31 13.16 8.14 9.08
C GLY A 31 13.11 9.67 9.16
N SER A 32 14.05 10.25 9.93
CA SER A 32 14.10 11.70 10.22
C SER A 32 14.67 12.56 9.09
N LYS A 33 15.46 11.99 8.19
CA LYS A 33 16.16 12.72 7.12
C LYS A 33 15.35 12.86 5.84
N TYR A 34 14.25 12.10 5.72
CA TYR A 34 13.46 12.06 4.49
C TYR A 34 12.46 13.23 4.42
N LYS A 35 12.36 13.89 3.27
CA LYS A 35 11.43 15.01 3.04
C LYS A 35 10.04 14.47 2.67
N LEU A 36 9.26 14.07 3.67
CA LEU A 36 7.90 13.60 3.53
C LEU A 36 6.95 14.48 4.33
N LYS A 37 5.91 15.00 3.68
CA LYS A 37 4.77 15.61 4.35
C LYS A 37 3.74 14.52 4.67
N VAL A 38 3.39 14.40 5.94
CA VAL A 38 2.40 13.45 6.42
C VAL A 38 1.15 14.20 6.86
N ILE A 39 0.01 13.83 6.30
CA ILE A 39 -1.28 14.38 6.68
C ILE A 39 -2.03 13.31 7.46
N LEU A 40 -2.17 13.50 8.77
CA LEU A 40 -3.00 12.66 9.63
C LEU A 40 -4.44 13.09 9.45
N PHE A 41 -5.29 12.15 9.08
CA PHE A 41 -6.67 12.41 8.72
C PHE A 41 -7.64 11.62 9.60
N TYR A 42 -8.59 12.33 10.21
CA TYR A 42 -9.63 11.74 11.02
C TYR A 42 -11.02 12.11 10.49
N LEU A 43 -11.89 11.11 10.34
CA LEU A 43 -13.28 11.32 9.97
C LEU A 43 -14.19 11.25 11.20
N LEU A 44 -14.82 12.38 11.52
CA LEU A 44 -15.82 12.44 12.57
C LEU A 44 -17.01 11.54 12.25
N PRO A 45 -17.54 10.81 13.25
CA PRO A 45 -18.73 10.00 13.04
C PRO A 45 -19.90 10.89 12.58
N SER A 46 -20.70 10.40 11.63
CA SER A 46 -21.95 11.07 11.28
C SER A 46 -22.97 10.90 12.41
N LEU A 47 -23.71 11.97 12.66
CA LEU A 47 -24.82 11.92 13.60
C LEU A 47 -26.02 11.20 12.96
N PRO A 48 -26.82 10.47 13.75
CA PRO A 48 -28.04 9.84 13.23
C PRO A 48 -28.99 10.87 12.65
N PRO A 49 -29.50 10.67 11.42
CA PRO A 49 -30.40 11.65 10.76
C PRO A 49 -31.62 12.03 11.60
N ILE A 50 -32.20 11.05 12.29
CA ILE A 50 -33.36 11.28 13.17
C ILE A 50 -33.04 12.29 14.29
N LEU A 51 -31.85 12.25 14.86
CA LEU A 51 -31.46 13.20 15.91
C LEU A 51 -31.25 14.60 15.32
N ILE A 52 -30.77 14.68 14.08
CA ILE A 52 -30.62 15.97 13.37
C ILE A 52 -32.00 16.58 13.08
N GLU A 53 -32.97 15.78 12.65
CA GLU A 53 -34.33 16.26 12.39
C GLU A 53 -35.04 16.68 13.68
N GLU A 54 -34.98 15.89 14.73
CA GLU A 54 -35.61 16.21 16.01
C GLU A 54 -34.94 17.40 16.71
N SER A 55 -33.68 17.67 16.48
CA SER A 55 -33.00 18.86 17.01
C SER A 55 -33.54 20.17 16.46
N LYS A 56 -34.16 20.14 15.27
CA LYS A 56 -34.83 21.33 14.70
C LYS A 56 -36.14 21.68 15.41
N LYS A 57 -36.72 20.76 16.16
CA LYS A 57 -38.03 20.89 16.83
C LYS A 57 -37.90 20.99 18.33
N ILE A 58 -36.85 20.42 18.92
CA ILE A 58 -36.70 20.23 20.36
C ILE A 58 -35.36 20.82 20.81
N ASP A 59 -35.36 21.95 21.46
CA ASP A 59 -34.17 22.67 21.95
C ASP A 59 -33.27 21.82 22.84
N LYS A 60 -33.83 20.94 23.67
CA LYS A 60 -33.06 20.04 24.53
C LYS A 60 -32.22 19.09 23.70
N ILE A 61 -32.74 18.58 22.57
CA ILE A 61 -32.00 17.70 21.65
C ILE A 61 -30.93 18.51 20.94
N ALA A 62 -31.24 19.71 20.45
CA ALA A 62 -30.29 20.60 19.81
C ALA A 62 -29.05 20.88 20.69
N ARG A 63 -29.27 21.23 21.96
CA ARG A 63 -28.18 21.46 22.92
C ARG A 63 -27.33 20.20 23.14
N LYS A 64 -27.97 19.04 23.27
CA LYS A 64 -27.27 17.74 23.43
C LYS A 64 -26.46 17.34 22.18
N LEU A 65 -26.97 17.62 21.00
CA LEU A 65 -26.22 17.39 19.74
C LEU A 65 -25.00 18.29 19.65
N THR A 66 -25.14 19.58 19.96
CA THR A 66 -24.01 20.51 19.98
C THR A 66 -22.93 20.06 21.00
N GLU A 67 -23.34 19.60 22.17
CA GLU A 67 -22.40 19.02 23.16
C GLU A 67 -21.68 17.78 22.61
N LEU A 68 -22.42 16.88 21.92
CA LEU A 68 -21.87 15.67 21.30
C LEU A 68 -20.88 16.02 20.18
N GLU A 69 -21.21 16.97 19.30
CA GLU A 69 -20.30 17.43 18.25
C GLU A 69 -19.01 18.03 18.83
N LYS A 70 -19.12 18.82 19.89
CA LYS A 70 -17.96 19.37 20.59
C LYS A 70 -17.08 18.25 21.18
N LYS A 71 -17.67 17.25 21.81
CA LYS A 71 -16.94 16.09 22.35
C LYS A 71 -16.26 15.27 21.24
N ASN A 72 -16.95 15.05 20.11
CA ASN A 72 -16.37 14.37 18.94
C ASN A 72 -15.17 15.13 18.38
N SER A 73 -15.26 16.46 18.25
CA SER A 73 -14.16 17.30 17.79
C SER A 73 -12.96 17.28 18.76
N THR A 74 -13.22 17.34 20.05
CA THR A 74 -12.17 17.22 21.08
C THR A 74 -11.49 15.85 21.02
N MET A 75 -12.26 14.76 20.84
CA MET A 75 -11.71 13.42 20.68
C MET A 75 -10.84 13.31 19.43
N ALA A 76 -11.30 13.86 18.30
CA ALA A 76 -10.52 13.90 17.07
C ALA A 76 -9.17 14.62 17.26
N GLN A 77 -9.18 15.77 17.94
CA GLN A 77 -7.95 16.51 18.25
C GLN A 77 -6.99 15.70 19.13
N LEU A 78 -7.49 14.98 20.13
CA LEU A 78 -6.67 14.11 21.00
C LEU A 78 -6.03 12.97 20.19
N ILE A 79 -6.81 12.28 19.35
CA ILE A 79 -6.31 11.19 18.51
C ILE A 79 -5.25 11.70 17.52
N LEU A 80 -5.51 12.83 16.89
CA LEU A 80 -4.58 13.44 15.93
C LEU A 80 -3.30 13.94 16.62
N SER A 81 -3.40 14.52 17.81
CA SER A 81 -2.24 14.98 18.58
C SER A 81 -1.36 13.81 19.06
N GLU A 82 -1.97 12.70 19.47
CA GLU A 82 -1.25 11.46 19.81
C GLU A 82 -0.52 10.90 18.58
N GLY A 83 -1.20 10.83 17.43
CA GLY A 83 -0.59 10.41 16.17
C GLY A 83 0.56 11.32 15.74
N LYS A 84 0.39 12.64 15.84
CA LYS A 84 1.45 13.62 15.57
C LYS A 84 2.64 13.41 16.48
N LYS A 85 2.41 13.32 17.80
CA LYS A 85 3.46 13.04 18.78
C LYS A 85 4.24 11.79 18.42
N ARG A 86 3.57 10.70 18.06
CA ARG A 86 4.21 9.44 17.68
C ARG A 86 5.14 9.58 16.47
N LEU A 87 4.79 10.40 15.46
CA LEU A 87 5.68 10.69 14.34
C LEU A 87 6.86 11.58 14.75
N LEU A 88 6.64 12.57 15.63
CA LEU A 88 7.73 13.40 16.15
C LEU A 88 8.75 12.57 16.95
N ASP A 89 8.28 11.62 17.76
CA ASP A 89 9.13 10.68 18.49
C ASP A 89 9.96 9.77 17.56
N LYS A 90 9.51 9.60 16.30
CA LYS A 90 10.26 8.89 15.23
C LYS A 90 11.14 9.81 14.39
N GLY A 91 11.27 11.07 14.78
CA GLY A 91 12.17 12.04 14.17
C GLY A 91 11.57 12.86 13.02
N PHE A 92 10.27 12.78 12.77
CA PHE A 92 9.62 13.71 11.83
C PHE A 92 9.64 15.12 12.39
N LYS A 93 9.87 16.11 11.50
CA LYS A 93 9.80 17.52 11.89
C LYS A 93 8.35 17.93 12.09
N GLU A 94 8.08 18.83 13.02
CA GLU A 94 6.73 19.29 13.33
C GLU A 94 6.00 19.85 12.11
N GLN A 95 6.69 20.65 11.31
CA GLN A 95 6.16 21.24 10.07
C GLN A 95 5.88 20.22 8.95
N ALA A 96 6.39 18.99 9.07
CA ALA A 96 6.15 17.91 8.13
C ALA A 96 4.90 17.10 8.47
N VAL A 97 4.28 17.32 9.63
CA VAL A 97 3.11 16.58 10.08
C VAL A 97 1.93 17.52 10.26
N GLU A 98 0.99 17.43 9.35
CA GLU A 98 -0.29 18.15 9.38
C GLU A 98 -1.39 17.26 9.95
N THR A 99 -2.33 17.84 10.67
CA THR A 99 -3.48 17.14 11.24
C THR A 99 -4.77 17.75 10.74
N VAL A 100 -5.67 16.91 10.22
CA VAL A 100 -6.95 17.34 9.66
C VAL A 100 -8.05 16.41 10.14
N PHE A 101 -9.20 16.97 10.51
CA PHE A 101 -10.42 16.19 10.68
C PHE A 101 -11.59 16.86 9.96
N GLN A 102 -12.51 16.06 9.48
CA GLN A 102 -13.75 16.55 8.88
C GLN A 102 -14.94 15.65 9.21
N LYS A 103 -16.15 16.17 9.00
CA LYS A 103 -17.36 15.36 9.10
C LYS A 103 -17.41 14.36 7.95
N ARG A 104 -17.90 13.17 8.23
CA ARG A 104 -18.17 12.16 7.21
C ARG A 104 -19.35 12.61 6.34
N GLU A 105 -19.16 12.60 5.03
CA GLU A 105 -20.14 13.05 4.05
C GLU A 105 -20.84 11.88 3.35
N VAL A 106 -20.06 11.04 2.67
CA VAL A 106 -20.58 9.90 1.88
C VAL A 106 -20.34 8.58 2.59
N GLY A 107 -19.15 8.40 3.11
CA GLY A 107 -18.71 7.18 3.79
C GLY A 107 -17.21 7.12 3.91
N ILE A 108 -16.72 6.47 4.96
CA ILE A 108 -15.31 6.53 5.39
C ILE A 108 -14.34 6.32 4.22
N ALA A 109 -14.51 5.26 3.45
CA ALA A 109 -13.56 4.94 2.37
C ALA A 109 -13.63 5.94 1.21
N ARG A 110 -14.85 6.40 0.84
CA ARG A 110 -15.01 7.38 -0.24
C ARG A 110 -14.48 8.74 0.17
N ASP A 111 -14.73 9.17 1.39
CA ASP A 111 -14.26 10.45 1.90
C ASP A 111 -12.73 10.48 1.99
N ILE A 112 -12.08 9.36 2.39
CA ILE A 112 -10.63 9.21 2.34
C ILE A 112 -10.12 9.35 0.90
N CYS A 113 -10.74 8.66 -0.06
CA CYS A 113 -10.32 8.72 -1.47
C CYS A 113 -10.52 10.12 -2.06
N ASN A 114 -11.69 10.75 -1.85
CA ASN A 114 -11.99 12.09 -2.32
C ASN A 114 -10.99 13.12 -1.74
N TRP A 115 -10.70 12.99 -0.45
CA TRP A 115 -9.77 13.89 0.21
C TRP A 115 -8.35 13.73 -0.34
N SER A 116 -7.90 12.48 -0.52
CA SER A 116 -6.61 12.15 -1.14
C SER A 116 -6.47 12.74 -2.55
N GLU A 117 -7.53 12.65 -3.36
CA GLU A 117 -7.57 13.18 -4.72
C GLU A 117 -7.53 14.71 -4.73
N ASN A 118 -8.35 15.37 -3.93
CA ASN A 118 -8.43 16.84 -3.82
C ASN A 118 -7.09 17.44 -3.37
N MET A 119 -6.37 16.78 -2.46
CA MET A 119 -5.07 17.20 -1.96
C MET A 119 -3.90 16.71 -2.83
N ARG A 120 -4.18 15.96 -3.88
CA ARG A 120 -3.17 15.33 -4.77
C ARG A 120 -2.11 14.58 -3.95
N ALA A 121 -2.58 13.76 -2.99
CA ALA A 121 -1.68 12.95 -2.20
C ALA A 121 -0.94 11.93 -3.07
N ASP A 122 0.35 11.74 -2.81
CA ASP A 122 1.19 10.77 -3.53
C ASP A 122 0.97 9.33 -3.06
N ALA A 123 0.33 9.14 -1.90
CA ALA A 123 -0.12 7.85 -1.41
C ALA A 123 -1.18 7.98 -0.30
N ILE A 124 -1.99 6.92 -0.16
CA ILE A 124 -2.76 6.65 1.05
C ILE A 124 -2.06 5.52 1.81
N ILE A 125 -1.73 5.74 3.09
CA ILE A 125 -1.12 4.72 3.94
C ILE A 125 -2.13 4.36 5.02
N ILE A 126 -2.65 3.14 4.95
CA ILE A 126 -3.70 2.67 5.84
C ILE A 126 -3.29 1.36 6.52
N SER A 127 -3.49 1.28 7.81
CA SER A 127 -3.28 0.03 8.54
C SER A 127 -4.51 -0.87 8.47
N THR A 128 -4.27 -2.15 8.37
CA THR A 128 -5.33 -3.16 8.44
C THR A 128 -5.28 -3.85 9.81
N ARG A 129 -6.40 -4.42 10.23
CA ARG A 129 -6.39 -5.32 11.39
C ARG A 129 -5.45 -6.47 11.11
N GLY A 130 -4.45 -6.69 11.96
CA GLY A 130 -3.59 -7.86 11.88
C GLY A 130 -4.42 -9.14 12.04
N LEU A 131 -3.91 -10.27 11.55
CA LEU A 131 -4.52 -11.58 11.77
C LEU A 131 -4.63 -11.79 13.29
N SER A 132 -5.80 -11.54 13.87
CA SER A 132 -6.13 -12.14 15.15
C SER A 132 -6.10 -13.65 14.97
N ARG A 133 -5.71 -14.42 16.00
CA ARG A 133 -5.48 -15.89 15.99
C ARG A 133 -6.56 -16.76 15.33
N LEU A 134 -7.65 -16.19 14.88
CA LEU A 134 -8.66 -16.83 14.06
C LEU A 134 -8.28 -16.65 12.59
N LYS A 135 -8.00 -17.77 11.93
CA LYS A 135 -7.61 -17.92 10.51
C LYS A 135 -8.66 -17.42 9.48
N THR A 136 -9.45 -16.42 9.80
CA THR A 136 -10.43 -15.84 8.90
C THR A 136 -9.87 -14.56 8.27
N PHE A 137 -9.81 -14.56 6.96
CA PHE A 137 -9.27 -13.54 6.05
C PHE A 137 -10.03 -12.20 6.10
N PHE A 138 -10.07 -11.53 7.26
CA PHE A 138 -10.71 -10.23 7.37
C PHE A 138 -9.71 -9.10 7.22
N MET A 139 -9.49 -8.66 5.99
CA MET A 139 -9.03 -7.32 5.73
C MET A 139 -10.12 -6.36 6.19
N GLY A 140 -9.78 -5.31 6.97
CA GLY A 140 -10.79 -4.37 7.45
C GLY A 140 -11.63 -3.79 6.31
N GLU A 141 -12.94 -3.72 6.48
CA GLU A 141 -13.89 -3.28 5.45
C GLU A 141 -13.50 -1.93 4.82
N THR A 142 -13.06 -0.98 5.63
CA THR A 142 -12.62 0.34 5.18
C THR A 142 -11.42 0.26 4.24
N ALA A 143 -10.41 -0.52 4.60
CA ALA A 143 -9.19 -0.64 3.82
C ALA A 143 -9.44 -1.32 2.47
N ASN A 144 -10.30 -2.35 2.43
CA ASN A 144 -10.75 -2.97 1.18
C ASN A 144 -11.47 -1.97 0.28
N LYS A 145 -12.42 -1.22 0.84
CA LYS A 145 -13.17 -0.21 0.10
C LYS A 145 -12.28 0.93 -0.41
N VAL A 146 -11.26 1.34 0.36
CA VAL A 146 -10.27 2.31 -0.11
C VAL A 146 -9.53 1.77 -1.34
N LEU A 147 -9.03 0.53 -1.31
CA LEU A 147 -8.40 -0.09 -2.48
C LEU A 147 -9.33 -0.22 -3.70
N GLU A 148 -10.61 -0.48 -3.45
CA GLU A 148 -11.61 -0.63 -4.50
C GLU A 148 -11.93 0.72 -5.15
N PHE A 149 -12.16 1.76 -4.36
CA PHE A 149 -12.59 3.07 -4.84
C PHE A 149 -11.43 3.94 -5.32
N ASN A 150 -10.25 3.81 -4.71
CA ASN A 150 -9.11 4.64 -5.06
C ASN A 150 -8.52 4.28 -6.42
N ARG A 151 -8.27 5.31 -7.24
CA ARG A 151 -7.69 5.20 -8.58
C ARG A 151 -6.61 6.25 -8.85
N SER A 152 -6.45 7.21 -7.95
CA SER A 152 -5.61 8.38 -8.16
C SER A 152 -4.17 8.17 -7.70
N CYS A 153 -3.96 7.45 -6.61
CA CYS A 153 -2.63 7.25 -6.04
C CYS A 153 -2.44 5.83 -5.47
N PRO A 154 -1.20 5.41 -5.23
CA PRO A 154 -0.90 4.14 -4.56
C PRO A 154 -1.49 4.03 -3.15
N VAL A 155 -1.92 2.82 -2.79
CA VAL A 155 -2.40 2.51 -1.44
C VAL A 155 -1.46 1.54 -0.76
N TRP A 156 -0.93 1.94 0.37
CA TRP A 156 -0.04 1.14 1.20
C TRP A 156 -0.82 0.52 2.36
N MET A 157 -0.95 -0.77 2.32
CA MET A 157 -1.69 -1.55 3.31
C MET A 157 -0.71 -2.09 4.36
N VAL A 158 -0.62 -1.42 5.50
CA VAL A 158 0.25 -1.85 6.61
C VAL A 158 -0.43 -2.95 7.40
N LYS A 159 0.13 -4.14 7.38
CA LYS A 159 -0.42 -5.34 8.03
C LYS A 159 0.49 -5.78 9.17
N GLY A 160 -0.04 -5.80 10.38
CA GLY A 160 0.73 -6.21 11.54
C GLY A 160 1.88 -5.26 11.91
N ALA A 161 2.91 -5.79 12.55
CA ALA A 161 4.08 -5.04 13.02
C ALA A 161 5.26 -5.22 12.05
N VAL A 162 5.39 -4.31 11.09
CA VAL A 162 6.49 -4.34 10.12
C VAL A 162 7.80 -3.93 10.79
N ARG A 163 8.83 -4.75 10.64
CA ARG A 163 10.16 -4.51 11.26
C ARG A 163 11.30 -4.44 10.25
N ARG A 164 11.06 -4.85 9.01
CA ARG A 164 12.05 -4.95 7.94
C ARG A 164 11.92 -3.78 6.98
N LYS A 165 13.04 -3.19 6.56
CA LYS A 165 13.08 -2.00 5.68
C LYS A 165 13.13 -2.33 4.20
N ASN A 166 13.61 -3.53 3.84
CA ASN A 166 13.82 -3.89 2.45
C ASN A 166 12.50 -4.01 1.68
N VAL A 167 12.58 -3.80 0.38
CA VAL A 167 11.45 -3.74 -0.53
C VAL A 167 11.57 -4.83 -1.57
N LEU A 168 10.52 -5.60 -1.77
CA LEU A 168 10.34 -6.49 -2.90
C LEU A 168 9.43 -5.82 -3.93
N LEU A 169 9.96 -5.50 -5.10
CA LEU A 169 9.23 -4.94 -6.23
C LEU A 169 8.91 -6.06 -7.21
N ALA A 170 7.71 -6.61 -7.10
CA ALA A 170 7.29 -7.72 -7.95
C ALA A 170 6.71 -7.20 -9.26
N ILE A 171 7.36 -7.55 -10.37
CA ILE A 171 6.99 -7.07 -11.69
C ILE A 171 6.71 -8.21 -12.67
N ASP A 172 5.84 -7.94 -13.60
CA ASP A 172 5.66 -8.68 -14.84
C ASP A 172 5.86 -7.72 -16.03
N ASN A 173 5.58 -8.16 -17.25
CA ASN A 173 5.70 -7.30 -18.44
C ASN A 173 4.49 -6.37 -18.65
N SER A 174 3.65 -6.14 -17.64
CA SER A 174 2.50 -5.25 -17.73
C SER A 174 2.86 -3.78 -17.52
N GLN A 175 2.04 -2.89 -18.07
CA GLN A 175 2.17 -1.45 -17.83
C GLN A 175 1.99 -1.08 -16.34
N ASN A 176 1.10 -1.78 -15.64
CA ASN A 176 0.87 -1.52 -14.22
C ASN A 176 2.08 -1.92 -13.37
N ALA A 177 2.80 -2.97 -13.74
CA ALA A 177 4.07 -3.31 -13.09
C ALA A 177 5.12 -2.21 -13.32
N MET A 178 5.19 -1.65 -14.52
CA MET A 178 6.11 -0.53 -14.79
C MET A 178 5.71 0.74 -14.06
N ARG A 179 4.41 1.02 -13.87
CA ARG A 179 3.96 2.12 -12.99
C ARG A 179 4.41 1.90 -11.54
N ALA A 180 4.41 0.64 -11.06
CA ALA A 180 4.93 0.33 -9.73
C ALA A 180 6.45 0.57 -9.64
N VAL A 181 7.21 0.32 -10.72
CA VAL A 181 8.63 0.68 -10.82
C VAL A 181 8.83 2.19 -10.75
N ASP A 182 8.07 2.96 -11.58
CA ASP A 182 8.15 4.42 -11.59
C ASP A 182 7.82 5.01 -10.21
N TYR A 183 6.78 4.49 -9.58
CA TYR A 183 6.39 4.94 -8.24
C TYR A 183 7.44 4.57 -7.17
N ALA A 184 8.02 3.36 -7.22
CA ALA A 184 9.12 3.00 -6.34
C ALA A 184 10.33 3.93 -6.52
N GLY A 185 10.67 4.27 -7.78
CA GLY A 185 11.68 5.26 -8.14
C GLY A 185 11.33 6.67 -7.65
N PHE A 186 10.05 7.03 -7.56
CA PHE A 186 9.63 8.30 -7.00
C PHE A 186 9.72 8.33 -5.47
N ILE A 187 9.24 7.28 -4.78
CA ILE A 187 9.04 7.33 -3.32
C ILE A 187 10.24 6.86 -2.51
N LEU A 188 11.09 5.97 -3.02
CA LEU A 188 12.17 5.33 -2.24
C LEU A 188 13.53 6.06 -2.24
N PRO A 189 13.92 6.88 -3.25
CA PRO A 189 15.21 7.58 -3.20
C PRO A 189 15.39 8.41 -1.93
N GLY A 190 16.54 8.22 -1.28
CA GLY A 190 16.84 8.85 0.02
C GLY A 190 16.48 7.99 1.24
N THR A 191 15.82 6.82 1.03
CA THR A 191 15.65 5.80 2.08
C THR A 191 16.88 4.87 2.14
N GLU A 192 16.98 4.11 3.22
CA GLU A 192 18.01 3.07 3.39
C GLU A 192 17.56 1.69 2.88
N ALA A 193 16.41 1.61 2.24
CA ALA A 193 15.83 0.35 1.80
C ALA A 193 16.60 -0.26 0.62
N HIS A 194 16.89 -1.55 0.68
CA HIS A 194 17.29 -2.33 -0.50
C HIS A 194 16.05 -2.75 -1.28
N VAL A 195 16.12 -2.64 -2.60
CA VAL A 195 15.03 -2.99 -3.52
C VAL A 195 15.41 -4.22 -4.32
N THR A 196 14.69 -5.32 -4.11
CA THR A 196 14.80 -6.51 -4.94
C THR A 196 13.71 -6.49 -6.01
N ILE A 197 14.11 -6.29 -7.27
CA ILE A 197 13.22 -6.42 -8.42
C ILE A 197 13.01 -7.92 -8.65
N PHE A 198 11.77 -8.38 -8.51
CA PHE A 198 11.44 -9.80 -8.52
C PHE A 198 10.49 -10.16 -9.66
N HIS A 199 10.81 -11.25 -10.34
CA HIS A 199 9.89 -11.89 -11.28
C HIS A 199 9.91 -13.41 -11.10
N SER A 200 8.72 -14.01 -11.07
CA SER A 200 8.52 -15.45 -11.10
C SER A 200 8.07 -15.86 -12.50
N LYS A 201 8.90 -16.64 -13.20
CA LYS A 201 8.54 -17.20 -14.51
C LYS A 201 7.36 -18.18 -14.35
N ARG A 202 6.39 -18.11 -15.23
CA ARG A 202 5.27 -19.06 -15.18
C ARG A 202 5.75 -20.46 -15.54
N ASP A 203 5.33 -21.47 -14.77
CA ASP A 203 5.57 -22.87 -15.10
C ASP A 203 4.70 -23.26 -16.31
N LEU A 204 5.30 -24.03 -17.24
CA LEU A 204 4.61 -24.55 -18.42
C LEU A 204 3.47 -25.51 -18.03
N LYS A 205 3.54 -26.14 -16.87
CA LYS A 205 2.46 -26.99 -16.31
C LYS A 205 1.10 -26.30 -16.19
N ARG A 206 1.08 -24.96 -16.16
CA ARG A 206 -0.18 -24.21 -16.16
C ARG A 206 -0.92 -24.20 -17.51
N PHE A 207 -0.21 -24.52 -18.57
CA PHE A 207 -0.70 -24.43 -19.95
C PHE A 207 -0.91 -25.80 -20.59
N MET A 208 -0.44 -26.87 -19.95
CA MET A 208 -0.52 -28.24 -20.45
C MET A 208 -1.12 -29.17 -19.41
N PRO A 209 -1.96 -30.13 -19.82
CA PRO A 209 -2.45 -31.19 -18.93
C PRO A 209 -1.28 -31.98 -18.30
N ASN A 210 -1.51 -32.47 -17.08
CA ASN A 210 -0.56 -33.34 -16.40
C ASN A 210 -0.31 -34.60 -17.28
N GLY A 211 0.94 -34.96 -17.47
CA GLY A 211 1.37 -36.08 -18.31
C GLY A 211 1.92 -35.68 -19.69
N LEU A 212 1.30 -34.70 -20.38
CA LEU A 212 1.79 -34.29 -21.71
C LEU A 212 3.19 -33.63 -21.64
N LEU A 213 3.53 -33.00 -20.54
CA LEU A 213 4.84 -32.37 -20.36
C LEU A 213 6.01 -33.37 -20.30
N GLU A 214 5.74 -34.58 -19.84
CA GLU A 214 6.74 -35.66 -19.78
C GLU A 214 7.04 -36.22 -21.17
N GLU A 215 6.06 -36.13 -22.07
CA GLU A 215 6.21 -36.56 -23.46
C GLU A 215 7.01 -35.56 -24.32
N PHE A 216 7.11 -34.27 -23.90
CA PHE A 216 7.77 -33.19 -24.65
C PHE A 216 8.80 -32.41 -23.80
N PRO A 217 9.88 -33.06 -23.36
CA PRO A 217 10.89 -32.41 -22.48
C PRO A 217 11.61 -31.21 -23.15
N GLU A 218 11.69 -31.19 -24.49
CA GLU A 218 12.22 -30.07 -25.25
C GLU A 218 11.40 -28.79 -25.09
N PHE A 219 10.08 -28.88 -24.95
CA PHE A 219 9.24 -27.72 -24.67
C PHE A 219 9.51 -27.12 -23.31
N GLN A 220 9.85 -27.93 -22.31
CA GLN A 220 10.22 -27.41 -20.99
C GLN A 220 11.52 -26.60 -21.07
N LYS A 221 12.55 -27.11 -21.75
CA LYS A 221 13.83 -26.41 -21.93
C LYS A 221 13.64 -25.12 -22.71
N PHE A 222 12.92 -25.19 -23.84
CA PHE A 222 12.60 -24.03 -24.66
C PHE A 222 11.84 -22.96 -23.87
N TRP A 223 10.79 -23.38 -23.15
CA TRP A 223 9.98 -22.46 -22.35
C TRP A 223 10.80 -21.75 -21.26
N LYS A 224 11.58 -22.51 -20.48
CA LYS A 224 12.43 -21.94 -19.41
C LYS A 224 13.40 -20.88 -19.97
N HIS A 225 14.00 -21.16 -21.11
CA HIS A 225 14.92 -20.23 -21.77
C HIS A 225 14.18 -18.98 -22.30
N LYS A 226 13.15 -19.18 -23.09
CA LYS A 226 12.38 -18.08 -23.71
C LYS A 226 11.66 -17.20 -22.68
N ALA A 227 11.05 -17.79 -21.66
CA ALA A 227 10.41 -17.02 -20.60
C ALA A 227 11.39 -16.08 -19.87
N GLY A 228 12.66 -16.50 -19.69
CA GLY A 228 13.71 -15.65 -19.15
C GLY A 228 14.11 -14.52 -20.10
N GLU A 229 14.34 -14.83 -21.37
CA GLU A 229 14.69 -13.83 -22.40
C GLU A 229 13.62 -12.75 -22.56
N MET A 230 12.34 -13.13 -22.53
CA MET A 230 11.22 -12.20 -22.68
C MET A 230 11.13 -11.19 -21.54
N VAL A 231 11.53 -11.56 -20.33
CA VAL A 231 11.42 -10.72 -19.12
C VAL A 231 12.69 -9.93 -18.84
N ALA A 232 13.85 -10.43 -19.24
CA ALA A 232 15.13 -9.77 -18.96
C ALA A 232 15.19 -8.28 -19.36
N PRO A 233 14.68 -7.83 -20.51
CA PRO A 233 14.67 -6.41 -20.88
C PRO A 233 13.86 -5.55 -19.91
N TYR A 234 12.72 -6.05 -19.41
CA TYR A 234 11.87 -5.34 -18.45
C TYR A 234 12.54 -5.22 -17.09
N LEU A 235 13.22 -6.29 -16.62
CA LEU A 235 13.98 -6.28 -15.38
C LEU A 235 15.13 -5.28 -15.43
N LYS A 236 15.88 -5.27 -16.55
CA LYS A 236 16.97 -4.32 -16.79
C LYS A 236 16.44 -2.88 -16.83
N LYS A 237 15.38 -2.63 -17.58
CA LYS A 237 14.72 -1.31 -17.65
C LYS A 237 14.24 -0.85 -16.28
N ALA A 238 13.65 -1.74 -15.48
CA ALA A 238 13.22 -1.43 -14.13
C ALA A 238 14.41 -0.99 -13.25
N LYS A 239 15.53 -1.71 -13.28
CA LYS A 239 16.76 -1.33 -12.56
C LYS A 239 17.26 0.05 -13.02
N GLU A 240 17.32 0.30 -14.32
CA GLU A 240 17.75 1.58 -14.88
C GLU A 240 16.86 2.75 -14.40
N ILE A 241 15.53 2.55 -14.37
CA ILE A 241 14.58 3.56 -13.88
C ILE A 241 14.87 3.89 -12.42
N LEU A 242 15.02 2.87 -11.56
CA LEU A 242 15.27 3.07 -10.13
C LEU A 242 16.60 3.81 -9.88
N ILE A 243 17.65 3.47 -10.60
CA ILE A 243 18.96 4.13 -10.49
C ILE A 243 18.88 5.58 -10.97
N LYS A 244 18.24 5.83 -12.13
CA LYS A 244 18.04 7.20 -12.64
C LYS A 244 17.20 8.06 -11.70
N ALA A 245 16.29 7.45 -10.96
CA ALA A 245 15.47 8.13 -9.96
C ALA A 245 16.24 8.48 -8.67
N GLY A 246 17.46 7.95 -8.48
CA GLY A 246 18.34 8.30 -7.36
C GLY A 246 18.58 7.21 -6.32
N LEU A 247 18.16 5.96 -6.59
CA LEU A 247 18.62 4.81 -5.82
C LEU A 247 20.07 4.47 -6.20
N LYS A 248 20.87 4.06 -5.25
CA LYS A 248 22.24 3.62 -5.52
C LYS A 248 22.23 2.23 -6.18
N GLU A 249 23.26 1.94 -6.95
CA GLU A 249 23.34 0.67 -7.68
C GLU A 249 23.41 -0.55 -6.74
N ASP A 250 24.08 -0.41 -5.62
CA ASP A 250 24.19 -1.42 -4.56
C ASP A 250 22.88 -1.61 -3.77
N GLN A 251 21.95 -0.67 -3.85
CA GLN A 251 20.60 -0.80 -3.27
C GLN A 251 19.61 -1.57 -4.16
N VAL A 252 19.95 -1.85 -5.43
CA VAL A 252 19.00 -2.47 -6.37
C VAL A 252 19.53 -3.79 -6.91
N SER A 253 18.87 -4.88 -6.56
CA SER A 253 19.13 -6.21 -7.07
C SER A 253 18.01 -6.74 -7.95
N ILE A 254 18.33 -7.73 -8.80
CA ILE A 254 17.35 -8.43 -9.64
C ILE A 254 17.30 -9.88 -9.23
N LYS A 255 16.10 -10.40 -9.01
CA LYS A 255 15.84 -11.81 -8.73
C LYS A 255 14.82 -12.39 -9.70
N LEU A 256 15.28 -13.32 -10.51
CA LEU A 256 14.45 -14.10 -11.43
C LEU A 256 14.44 -15.55 -10.94
N VAL A 257 13.24 -16.10 -10.77
CA VAL A 257 13.10 -17.48 -10.31
C VAL A 257 12.25 -18.30 -11.29
N ASP A 258 12.52 -19.59 -11.34
CA ASP A 258 11.62 -20.55 -11.95
C ASP A 258 10.37 -20.63 -11.08
N GLY A 259 9.24 -20.22 -11.63
CA GLY A 259 8.01 -20.08 -10.87
C GLY A 259 7.40 -21.41 -10.49
N SER A 260 6.67 -21.38 -9.39
CA SER A 260 5.78 -22.43 -8.96
C SER A 260 4.38 -22.30 -9.62
N GLU A 261 3.40 -23.00 -9.08
CA GLU A 261 2.01 -22.92 -9.53
C GLU A 261 1.38 -21.52 -9.36
N SER A 262 1.98 -20.65 -8.53
CA SER A 262 1.40 -19.33 -8.21
C SER A 262 2.46 -18.27 -7.94
N ALA A 263 2.55 -17.28 -8.83
CA ALA A 263 3.43 -16.11 -8.64
C ALA A 263 3.20 -15.40 -7.30
N GLY A 264 1.97 -15.38 -6.79
CA GLY A 264 1.69 -14.78 -5.47
C GLY A 264 2.33 -15.55 -4.32
N ILE A 265 2.44 -16.87 -4.41
CA ILE A 265 3.16 -17.70 -3.42
C ILE A 265 4.66 -17.47 -3.55
N ASP A 266 5.17 -17.40 -4.78
CA ASP A 266 6.60 -17.16 -5.03
C ASP A 266 7.05 -15.80 -4.48
N ILE A 267 6.22 -14.76 -4.67
CA ILE A 267 6.43 -13.43 -4.08
C ILE A 267 6.52 -13.52 -2.56
N LEU A 268 5.59 -14.21 -1.90
CA LEU A 268 5.58 -14.32 -0.44
C LEU A 268 6.78 -15.11 0.09
N LYS A 269 7.22 -16.17 -0.61
CA LYS A 269 8.44 -16.89 -0.28
C LYS A 269 9.67 -16.00 -0.44
N GLU A 270 9.74 -15.20 -1.52
CA GLU A 270 10.91 -14.34 -1.74
C GLU A 270 10.97 -13.17 -0.76
N VAL A 271 9.85 -12.71 -0.22
CA VAL A 271 9.82 -11.72 0.87
C VAL A 271 10.63 -12.20 2.08
N GLU A 272 10.50 -13.46 2.46
CA GLU A 272 11.27 -14.03 3.56
C GLU A 272 12.76 -14.16 3.20
N ASN A 273 13.08 -14.59 1.97
CA ASN A 273 14.46 -14.76 1.51
C ASN A 273 15.22 -13.44 1.38
N SER A 274 14.53 -12.36 0.97
CA SER A 274 15.11 -11.02 0.76
C SER A 274 15.03 -10.12 1.99
N ASP A 275 14.53 -10.63 3.11
CA ASP A 275 14.26 -9.85 4.34
C ASP A 275 13.45 -8.58 4.04
N ALA A 276 12.48 -8.68 3.12
CA ALA A 276 11.63 -7.57 2.75
C ALA A 276 10.49 -7.36 3.75
N GLY A 277 10.23 -6.11 4.09
CA GLY A 277 9.08 -5.70 4.89
C GLY A 277 7.99 -5.03 4.05
N THR A 278 8.29 -4.74 2.80
CA THR A 278 7.36 -4.06 1.89
C THR A 278 7.35 -4.74 0.53
N ILE A 279 6.15 -4.93 -0.02
CA ILE A 279 5.94 -5.45 -1.38
C ILE A 279 5.30 -4.35 -2.22
N PHE A 280 5.86 -4.08 -3.39
CA PHE A 280 5.25 -3.22 -4.41
C PHE A 280 4.67 -4.08 -5.52
N LEU A 281 3.42 -3.80 -5.89
CA LEU A 281 2.68 -4.50 -6.94
C LEU A 281 1.86 -3.52 -7.77
N GLY A 282 1.76 -3.75 -9.06
CA GLY A 282 0.69 -3.17 -9.86
C GLY A 282 -0.67 -3.72 -9.44
N LYS A 283 -1.71 -2.90 -9.47
CA LYS A 283 -3.09 -3.31 -9.14
C LYS A 283 -3.57 -4.46 -10.05
N ARG A 284 -3.06 -4.53 -11.30
CA ARG A 284 -3.34 -5.56 -12.30
C ARG A 284 -2.04 -6.04 -12.93
N GLY A 285 -2.06 -7.25 -13.49
CA GLY A 285 -0.99 -7.79 -14.32
C GLY A 285 -1.42 -7.89 -15.78
N CYS A 286 -0.77 -8.77 -16.55
CA CYS A 286 -0.97 -8.96 -17.99
C CYS A 286 -2.32 -9.58 -18.42
N SER A 287 -3.29 -9.80 -17.53
CA SER A 287 -4.58 -10.36 -17.92
C SER A 287 -5.50 -9.29 -18.50
N ASP A 288 -6.05 -9.55 -19.70
CA ASP A 288 -6.92 -8.64 -20.46
C ASP A 288 -8.35 -8.45 -19.88
N VAL A 289 -8.60 -8.93 -18.67
CA VAL A 289 -9.93 -8.78 -18.04
C VAL A 289 -10.14 -7.31 -17.69
N LYS A 290 -11.06 -6.68 -18.44
CA LYS A 290 -11.40 -5.25 -18.30
C LYS A 290 -12.18 -4.90 -17.03
N ASP A 291 -12.47 -5.86 -16.15
CA ASP A 291 -13.17 -5.61 -14.90
C ASP A 291 -12.34 -4.74 -13.96
N TYR A 292 -12.99 -3.82 -13.29
CA TYR A 292 -12.40 -2.87 -12.31
C TYR A 292 -11.78 -3.57 -11.09
N SER A 293 -11.69 -4.88 -11.08
CA SER A 293 -11.19 -5.69 -9.98
C SER A 293 -9.65 -5.76 -9.94
N MET A 294 -9.11 -5.96 -8.76
CA MET A 294 -7.68 -6.21 -8.53
C MET A 294 -7.27 -7.56 -9.12
N GLY A 295 -6.07 -7.63 -9.70
CA GLY A 295 -5.50 -8.85 -10.26
C GLY A 295 -5.33 -9.99 -9.24
N SER A 296 -5.37 -11.23 -9.70
CA SER A 296 -5.32 -12.43 -8.84
C SER A 296 -4.04 -12.52 -7.99
N VAL A 297 -2.88 -12.12 -8.55
CA VAL A 297 -1.60 -12.10 -7.83
C VAL A 297 -1.63 -11.06 -6.72
N ALA A 298 -2.04 -9.82 -7.03
CA ALA A 298 -2.15 -8.75 -6.05
C ALA A 298 -3.14 -9.10 -4.93
N LYS A 299 -4.30 -9.68 -5.27
CA LYS A 299 -5.26 -10.21 -4.29
C LYS A 299 -4.61 -11.26 -3.39
N LYS A 300 -3.97 -12.29 -3.98
CA LYS A 300 -3.35 -13.38 -3.21
C LYS A 300 -2.29 -12.84 -2.24
N VAL A 301 -1.38 -12.00 -2.72
CA VAL A 301 -0.34 -11.38 -1.88
C VAL A 301 -0.99 -10.57 -0.78
N LEU A 302 -1.94 -9.70 -1.12
CA LEU A 302 -2.60 -8.84 -0.15
C LEU A 302 -3.32 -9.63 0.95
N TYR A 303 -4.00 -10.74 0.63
CA TYR A 303 -4.71 -11.54 1.63
C TYR A 303 -3.78 -12.38 2.49
N GLN A 304 -2.69 -12.91 1.94
CA GLN A 304 -1.79 -13.82 2.66
C GLN A 304 -0.62 -13.12 3.36
N ALA A 305 -0.28 -11.89 2.96
CA ALA A 305 0.75 -11.09 3.62
C ALA A 305 0.45 -10.91 5.11
N SER A 306 1.47 -11.04 5.96
CA SER A 306 1.42 -10.81 7.42
C SER A 306 2.70 -10.10 7.87
N ASP A 307 2.57 -9.18 8.81
CA ASP A 307 3.68 -8.37 9.36
C ASP A 307 4.55 -7.69 8.30
N MET A 308 3.88 -7.21 7.24
CA MET A 308 4.50 -6.48 6.13
C MET A 308 3.54 -5.44 5.55
N THR A 309 4.08 -4.57 4.72
CA THR A 309 3.28 -3.60 3.95
C THR A 309 3.14 -4.06 2.50
N VAL A 310 1.93 -3.96 1.97
CA VAL A 310 1.67 -4.20 0.55
C VAL A 310 1.25 -2.88 -0.10
N CYS A 311 2.08 -2.37 -1.00
CA CYS A 311 1.82 -1.18 -1.80
C CYS A 311 1.19 -1.61 -3.13
N ILE A 312 -0.05 -1.20 -3.35
CA ILE A 312 -0.80 -1.45 -4.60
C ILE A 312 -0.81 -0.17 -5.42
N VAL A 313 -0.21 -0.22 -6.60
CA VAL A 313 -0.13 0.90 -7.55
C VAL A 313 -1.21 0.74 -8.61
N PRO A 314 -2.08 1.76 -8.82
CA PRO A 314 -3.22 1.71 -9.74
C PRO A 314 -2.85 1.66 -11.22
#